data_72c18f2453c90b2d5d0b970f53eafb22
#
_entry.id   72c18f2453c90b2d5d0b970f53eafb22
#
_cell.length_a   1.000
_cell.length_b   1.000
_cell.length_c   1.000
_cell.angle_alpha   90.00
_cell.angle_beta   90.00
_cell.angle_gamma   90.00
#
_symmetry.space_group_name_H-M   'P 1'
#
loop_
_entity.id
_entity.type
_entity.pdbx_description
1 polymer ?
#
loop_
_entity_poly.entity_id
_entity_poly.type
_entity_poly.pdbx_seq_one_letter_code
_entity_poly.pdbx_strand_id
1 'polypeptide(L)'
;SATMQQQSQQGQDLPPGFSQFFGPNGPFGQFGRQGPSKPQIEHGIGSGVIISPDGYILTNNHVVNGAVQMRVTLNDRRVLTAKLVGVDKLTDLAVIKVNATNLPSIAWGDSTALKPGQTVLAFGSPFGYFQFSVTRGIVSALNRPNPYSNNLRSPGGFIQTDAAINPGNSGGPLVNAHGELIGINTFIISNSGSFAGAGFAIPSQIARNIAESIIKTGTVHHGYLGISMNDVTPANAGFFHLKDATGAIIAQVTPDSPAARAGLKQGDVIRQLNGQTMVNGSALQVAVSGTSPGTEITLGILRNGTPQTIHLKVGEFNDSSQTASNGDAGSSQGAKIGISVGDLTSDIRQQFNIPPQVQGVVVQGVRSGSPAEDAGIAPGDVILEVNRQPVTSADKFVSDVH
;
A
#
# COMPACT_ATOMS: atom_id res chain seq x y z
N SER A 1 -3.49 -13.48 -19.75
CA SER A 1 -2.16 -13.94 -19.33
C SER A 1 -1.13 -12.90 -19.72
N ALA A 2 -0.27 -12.50 -18.83
CA ALA A 2 0.86 -11.62 -19.12
C ALA A 2 2.13 -12.47 -19.21
N THR A 3 2.94 -12.27 -20.26
CA THR A 3 4.25 -12.91 -20.42
C THR A 3 5.30 -11.89 -20.02
N MET A 4 6.13 -12.23 -19.01
CA MET A 4 7.18 -11.35 -18.48
C MET A 4 8.56 -11.86 -18.91
N GLN A 5 9.42 -10.95 -19.33
CA GLN A 5 10.86 -11.19 -19.48
C GLN A 5 11.57 -10.48 -18.33
N GLN A 6 12.11 -11.23 -17.39
CA GLN A 6 13.00 -10.67 -16.39
C GLN A 6 14.41 -10.56 -16.98
N GLN A 7 14.91 -9.35 -17.12
CA GLN A 7 16.35 -9.12 -17.03
C GLN A 7 16.71 -9.22 -15.55
N SER A 8 17.63 -10.10 -15.23
CA SER A 8 18.15 -10.27 -13.87
C SER A 8 18.79 -8.96 -13.38
N GLN A 9 18.00 -8.14 -12.72
CA GLN A 9 18.44 -7.16 -11.75
C GLN A 9 17.70 -7.44 -10.46
N GLN A 10 18.51 -7.60 -9.41
CA GLN A 10 18.20 -7.88 -8.02
C GLN A 10 16.81 -7.38 -7.56
N GLY A 11 16.12 -8.28 -6.87
CA GLY A 11 14.78 -8.07 -6.36
C GLY A 11 14.62 -6.79 -5.56
N GLN A 12 13.80 -5.91 -6.08
CA GLN A 12 13.28 -4.77 -5.35
C GLN A 12 11.82 -4.56 -5.75
N ASP A 13 10.98 -4.44 -4.71
CA ASP A 13 9.66 -3.83 -4.70
C ASP A 13 8.44 -4.66 -5.12
N LEU A 14 8.39 -5.92 -4.70
CA LEU A 14 7.09 -6.55 -4.48
C LEU A 14 6.65 -6.30 -3.03
N PRO A 15 5.37 -5.97 -2.77
CA PRO A 15 4.86 -5.89 -1.40
C PRO A 15 5.21 -7.16 -0.61
N PRO A 16 5.56 -7.07 0.69
CA PRO A 16 6.06 -8.20 1.48
C PRO A 16 5.20 -9.47 1.43
N GLY A 17 3.88 -9.34 1.32
CA GLY A 17 2.98 -10.48 1.15
C GLY A 17 3.02 -11.09 -0.25
N PHE A 18 3.48 -10.33 -1.26
CA PHE A 18 3.56 -10.78 -2.65
C PHE A 18 4.84 -11.57 -2.92
N SER A 19 5.96 -11.20 -2.30
CA SER A 19 7.22 -11.94 -2.38
C SER A 19 7.11 -13.34 -1.79
N GLN A 20 6.18 -13.55 -0.85
CA GLN A 20 5.90 -14.87 -0.27
C GLN A 20 5.21 -15.81 -1.28
N PHE A 21 4.50 -15.29 -2.28
CA PHE A 21 3.81 -16.06 -3.32
C PHE A 21 4.61 -16.21 -4.61
N PHE A 22 5.21 -15.12 -5.06
CA PHE A 22 5.88 -15.00 -6.36
C PHE A 22 7.39 -14.79 -6.24
N GLY A 23 7.92 -14.70 -5.01
CA GLY A 23 9.35 -14.61 -4.75
C GLY A 23 10.07 -15.96 -4.92
N PRO A 24 11.43 -15.96 -4.93
CA PRO A 24 12.25 -17.16 -5.14
C PRO A 24 11.98 -18.30 -4.16
N ASN A 25 11.41 -18.00 -2.99
CA ASN A 25 11.07 -18.94 -1.93
C ASN A 25 9.56 -19.22 -1.81
N GLY A 26 8.73 -18.66 -2.71
CA GLY A 26 7.29 -18.91 -2.74
C GLY A 26 6.92 -20.25 -3.40
N PRO A 27 5.67 -20.73 -3.23
CA PRO A 27 5.22 -22.01 -3.82
C PRO A 27 5.38 -22.08 -5.34
N PHE A 28 5.47 -20.95 -6.01
CA PHE A 28 5.66 -20.83 -7.46
C PHE A 28 7.12 -20.54 -7.88
N GLY A 29 8.03 -20.22 -6.93
CA GLY A 29 9.44 -19.98 -7.21
C GLY A 29 10.28 -21.23 -7.44
N GLN A 30 9.77 -22.43 -7.13
CA GLN A 30 10.52 -23.69 -7.21
C GLN A 30 10.50 -24.39 -8.57
N PHE A 31 9.73 -23.90 -9.55
CA PHE A 31 9.68 -24.53 -10.87
C PHE A 31 10.83 -24.13 -11.82
N GLY A 32 11.87 -23.43 -11.35
CA GLY A 32 12.91 -22.85 -12.21
C GLY A 32 14.36 -23.02 -11.79
N ARG A 33 14.74 -24.00 -10.96
CA ARG A 33 16.15 -24.19 -10.63
C ARG A 33 16.76 -25.40 -11.35
N GLN A 34 17.42 -25.15 -12.52
CA GLN A 34 18.65 -25.87 -12.95
C GLN A 34 19.25 -25.22 -14.21
N GLY A 35 20.52 -24.75 -14.14
CA GLY A 35 21.38 -24.46 -15.27
C GLY A 35 21.84 -23.01 -15.46
N PRO A 36 22.99 -22.72 -16.11
CA PRO A 36 23.52 -21.37 -16.28
C PRO A 36 22.63 -20.54 -17.20
N SER A 37 22.36 -19.33 -16.76
CA SER A 37 21.36 -18.36 -17.18
C SER A 37 21.38 -17.98 -18.67
N LYS A 38 20.43 -18.53 -19.41
CA LYS A 38 19.79 -17.79 -20.51
C LYS A 38 18.68 -16.92 -19.89
N PRO A 39 18.36 -15.75 -20.44
CA PRO A 39 17.23 -14.95 -19.93
C PRO A 39 15.96 -15.82 -19.96
N GLN A 40 15.49 -16.24 -18.78
CA GLN A 40 14.26 -17.02 -18.67
C GLN A 40 13.07 -16.06 -18.82
N ILE A 41 12.18 -16.41 -19.77
CA ILE A 41 10.89 -15.76 -19.88
C ILE A 41 10.02 -16.34 -18.77
N GLU A 42 9.78 -15.56 -17.72
CA GLU A 42 8.80 -15.93 -16.71
C GLU A 42 7.39 -15.55 -17.16
N HIS A 43 6.44 -16.47 -16.99
CA HIS A 43 5.05 -16.27 -17.34
C HIS A 43 4.27 -15.87 -16.08
N GLY A 44 3.97 -14.58 -15.94
CA GLY A 44 3.03 -14.08 -14.93
C GLY A 44 1.58 -14.30 -15.39
N ILE A 45 0.69 -14.63 -14.45
CA ILE A 45 -0.72 -14.85 -14.70
C ILE A 45 -1.53 -13.94 -13.78
N GLY A 46 -2.52 -13.26 -14.35
CA GLY A 46 -3.46 -12.43 -13.60
C GLY A 46 -4.78 -12.30 -14.36
N SER A 47 -5.68 -11.56 -13.79
CA SER A 47 -6.99 -11.26 -14.35
C SER A 47 -7.13 -9.77 -14.64
N GLY A 48 -8.17 -9.40 -15.37
CA GLY A 48 -8.52 -8.03 -15.65
C GLY A 48 -10.00 -7.91 -15.98
N VAL A 49 -10.51 -6.69 -15.94
CA VAL A 49 -11.89 -6.37 -16.28
C VAL A 49 -11.96 -5.32 -17.38
N ILE A 50 -12.78 -5.58 -18.40
CA ILE A 50 -13.01 -4.64 -19.51
C ILE A 50 -13.91 -3.52 -18.99
N ILE A 51 -13.41 -2.29 -19.01
CA ILE A 51 -14.10 -1.11 -18.50
C ILE A 51 -14.67 -0.20 -19.59
N SER A 52 -14.33 -0.48 -20.87
CA SER A 52 -14.89 0.26 -21.99
C SER A 52 -14.99 -0.59 -23.25
N PRO A 53 -15.99 -0.31 -24.13
CA PRO A 53 -16.22 -1.10 -25.35
C PRO A 53 -15.08 -1.01 -26.38
N ASP A 54 -14.25 0.01 -26.31
CA ASP A 54 -13.09 0.21 -27.19
C ASP A 54 -11.81 -0.48 -26.69
N GLY A 55 -11.88 -1.24 -25.57
CA GLY A 55 -10.87 -2.19 -25.14
C GLY A 55 -9.91 -1.69 -24.05
N TYR A 56 -10.29 -0.74 -23.22
CA TYR A 56 -9.59 -0.48 -21.97
C TYR A 56 -9.91 -1.56 -20.94
N ILE A 57 -8.87 -2.08 -20.32
CA ILE A 57 -8.94 -3.14 -19.32
C ILE A 57 -8.21 -2.68 -18.07
N LEU A 58 -8.88 -2.78 -16.94
CA LEU A 58 -8.31 -2.50 -15.62
C LEU A 58 -7.78 -3.78 -15.00
N THR A 59 -6.62 -3.73 -14.37
CA THR A 59 -5.95 -4.83 -13.67
C THR A 59 -5.09 -4.29 -12.54
N ASN A 60 -4.35 -5.13 -11.82
CA ASN A 60 -3.36 -4.67 -10.86
C ASN A 60 -2.03 -4.32 -11.52
N ASN A 61 -1.30 -3.37 -10.92
CA ASN A 61 0.05 -3.01 -11.35
C ASN A 61 1.01 -4.18 -11.24
N HIS A 62 0.99 -4.93 -10.13
CA HIS A 62 1.86 -6.09 -9.95
C HIS A 62 1.65 -7.20 -10.99
N VAL A 63 0.46 -7.29 -11.63
CA VAL A 63 0.18 -8.25 -12.72
C VAL A 63 0.91 -7.89 -14.02
N VAL A 64 1.16 -6.59 -14.25
CA VAL A 64 1.76 -6.08 -15.49
C VAL A 64 3.17 -5.52 -15.31
N ASN A 65 3.62 -5.37 -14.09
CA ASN A 65 4.92 -4.80 -13.77
C ASN A 65 6.05 -5.66 -14.36
N GLY A 66 6.97 -5.03 -15.12
CA GLY A 66 8.06 -5.73 -15.78
C GLY A 66 7.67 -6.54 -17.01
N ALA A 67 6.40 -6.54 -17.43
CA ALA A 67 5.94 -7.30 -18.59
C ALA A 67 6.51 -6.73 -19.90
N VAL A 68 7.23 -7.56 -20.66
CA VAL A 68 7.71 -7.22 -22.03
C VAL A 68 6.64 -7.43 -23.07
N GLN A 69 5.73 -8.37 -22.84
CA GLN A 69 4.59 -8.67 -23.71
C GLN A 69 3.37 -9.04 -22.86
N MET A 70 2.24 -8.46 -23.19
CA MET A 70 0.97 -8.76 -22.54
C MET A 70 -0.01 -9.35 -23.54
N ARG A 71 -0.64 -10.46 -23.17
CA ARG A 71 -1.72 -11.10 -23.92
C ARG A 71 -2.95 -11.22 -23.05
N VAL A 72 -4.09 -10.86 -23.60
CA VAL A 72 -5.39 -10.95 -22.94
C VAL A 72 -6.20 -12.02 -23.63
N THR A 73 -6.63 -13.03 -22.88
CA THR A 73 -7.59 -14.03 -23.35
C THR A 73 -8.97 -13.62 -22.87
N LEU A 74 -9.88 -13.38 -23.80
CA LEU A 74 -11.27 -13.03 -23.52
C LEU A 74 -12.09 -14.29 -23.21
N ASN A 75 -13.29 -14.10 -22.65
CA ASN A 75 -14.20 -15.22 -22.34
C ASN A 75 -14.66 -16.00 -23.61
N ASP A 76 -14.71 -15.33 -24.76
CA ASP A 76 -14.99 -15.94 -26.07
C ASP A 76 -13.75 -16.60 -26.68
N ARG A 77 -12.66 -16.75 -25.92
CA ARG A 77 -11.37 -17.36 -26.29
C ARG A 77 -10.52 -16.57 -27.29
N ARG A 78 -10.91 -15.38 -27.72
CA ARG A 78 -10.01 -14.50 -28.47
C ARG A 78 -8.79 -14.16 -27.65
N VAL A 79 -7.61 -14.21 -28.27
CA VAL A 79 -6.34 -13.79 -27.67
C VAL A 79 -5.89 -12.50 -28.33
N LEU A 80 -5.80 -11.44 -27.58
CA LEU A 80 -5.46 -10.10 -28.05
C LEU A 80 -4.15 -9.64 -27.39
N THR A 81 -3.30 -8.98 -28.17
CA THR A 81 -2.13 -8.29 -27.62
C THR A 81 -2.57 -6.99 -26.95
N ALA A 82 -2.08 -6.76 -25.75
CA ALA A 82 -2.36 -5.53 -25.00
C ALA A 82 -1.13 -4.63 -24.91
N LYS A 83 -1.37 -3.34 -24.82
CA LYS A 83 -0.37 -2.31 -24.52
C LYS A 83 -0.66 -1.69 -23.17
N LEU A 84 0.39 -1.37 -22.41
CA LEU A 84 0.27 -0.61 -21.18
C LEU A 84 -0.13 0.83 -21.51
N VAL A 85 -1.16 1.34 -20.83
CA VAL A 85 -1.59 2.76 -20.91
C VAL A 85 -0.94 3.54 -19.79
N GLY A 86 -0.99 3.02 -18.56
CA GLY A 86 -0.35 3.59 -17.40
C GLY A 86 -0.56 2.74 -16.16
N VAL A 87 0.17 3.09 -15.11
CA VAL A 87 0.14 2.41 -13.81
C VAL A 87 0.02 3.43 -12.68
N ASP A 88 -0.59 2.98 -11.60
CA ASP A 88 -0.52 3.63 -10.31
C ASP A 88 0.04 2.63 -9.29
N LYS A 89 1.31 2.81 -8.93
CA LYS A 89 2.00 1.94 -7.98
C LYS A 89 1.44 2.08 -6.57
N LEU A 90 0.95 3.26 -6.21
CA LEU A 90 0.45 3.55 -4.87
C LEU A 90 -0.82 2.75 -4.55
N THR A 91 -1.75 2.65 -5.51
CA THR A 91 -2.99 1.88 -5.38
C THR A 91 -2.91 0.46 -5.96
N ASP A 92 -1.76 0.09 -6.54
CA ASP A 92 -1.56 -1.19 -7.23
C ASP A 92 -2.54 -1.41 -8.40
N LEU A 93 -2.84 -0.37 -9.17
CA LEU A 93 -3.71 -0.43 -10.34
C LEU A 93 -2.96 -0.16 -11.64
N ALA A 94 -3.43 -0.76 -12.72
CA ALA A 94 -2.93 -0.55 -14.07
C ALA A 94 -4.05 -0.56 -15.10
N VAL A 95 -3.90 0.24 -16.14
CA VAL A 95 -4.78 0.20 -17.31
C VAL A 95 -3.99 -0.28 -18.51
N ILE A 96 -4.51 -1.29 -19.17
CA ILE A 96 -3.99 -1.80 -20.43
C ILE A 96 -5.04 -1.64 -21.54
N LYS A 97 -4.59 -1.61 -22.79
CA LYS A 97 -5.46 -1.40 -23.97
C LYS A 97 -5.25 -2.51 -24.98
N VAL A 98 -6.32 -3.11 -25.40
CA VAL A 98 -6.36 -4.04 -26.57
C VAL A 98 -6.94 -3.32 -27.78
N ASN A 99 -6.49 -3.68 -28.97
CA ASN A 99 -7.05 -3.15 -30.23
C ASN A 99 -8.27 -3.99 -30.64
N ALA A 100 -9.41 -3.67 -30.04
CA ALA A 100 -10.70 -4.29 -30.35
C ALA A 100 -11.83 -3.29 -30.07
N THR A 101 -12.93 -3.46 -30.76
CA THR A 101 -14.14 -2.63 -30.62
C THR A 101 -15.33 -3.49 -30.25
N ASN A 102 -16.38 -2.87 -29.73
CA ASN A 102 -17.64 -3.54 -29.34
C ASN A 102 -17.42 -4.64 -28.29
N LEU A 103 -16.44 -4.46 -27.41
CA LEU A 103 -16.25 -5.39 -26.29
C LEU A 103 -17.33 -5.17 -25.23
N PRO A 104 -17.83 -6.25 -24.60
CA PRO A 104 -18.70 -6.11 -23.44
C PRO A 104 -17.92 -5.46 -22.29
N SER A 105 -18.36 -4.30 -21.83
CA SER A 105 -17.78 -3.61 -20.68
C SER A 105 -18.68 -3.75 -19.47
N ILE A 106 -18.05 -3.77 -18.28
CA ILE A 106 -18.77 -3.89 -17.03
C ILE A 106 -19.39 -2.54 -16.62
N ALA A 107 -20.56 -2.60 -15.98
CA ALA A 107 -21.14 -1.43 -15.33
C ALA A 107 -20.42 -1.15 -14.00
N TRP A 108 -20.19 0.14 -13.70
CA TRP A 108 -19.61 0.54 -12.43
C TRP A 108 -20.68 0.56 -11.33
N GLY A 109 -20.43 -0.13 -10.23
CA GLY A 109 -21.22 -0.08 -9.01
C GLY A 109 -20.65 0.93 -8.02
N ASP A 110 -21.46 1.30 -7.04
CA ASP A 110 -21.08 2.23 -5.98
C ASP A 110 -20.51 1.48 -4.76
N SER A 111 -19.18 1.50 -4.62
CA SER A 111 -18.51 0.90 -3.47
C SER A 111 -18.70 1.70 -2.16
N THR A 112 -19.17 2.95 -2.21
CA THR A 112 -19.40 3.77 -1.01
C THR A 112 -20.69 3.40 -0.30
N ALA A 113 -21.64 2.82 -1.03
CA ALA A 113 -22.95 2.37 -0.50
C ALA A 113 -22.91 0.92 0.03
N LEU A 114 -21.78 0.24 -0.06
CA LEU A 114 -21.64 -1.15 0.41
C LEU A 114 -21.86 -1.29 1.91
N LYS A 115 -22.42 -2.44 2.28
CA LYS A 115 -22.61 -2.82 3.69
C LYS A 115 -22.10 -4.25 3.92
N PRO A 116 -21.47 -4.55 5.06
CA PRO A 116 -21.16 -5.92 5.44
C PRO A 116 -22.40 -6.81 5.35
N GLY A 117 -22.19 -8.05 4.88
CA GLY A 117 -23.27 -9.03 4.62
C GLY A 117 -23.84 -9.03 3.20
N GLN A 118 -23.56 -8.02 2.37
CA GLN A 118 -24.00 -8.02 0.98
C GLN A 118 -23.28 -9.09 0.17
N THR A 119 -24.02 -9.83 -0.65
CA THR A 119 -23.46 -10.85 -1.56
C THR A 119 -22.55 -10.23 -2.61
N VAL A 120 -21.41 -10.89 -2.83
CA VAL A 120 -20.43 -10.53 -3.86
C VAL A 120 -19.95 -11.76 -4.62
N LEU A 121 -19.51 -11.55 -5.87
CA LEU A 121 -18.90 -12.57 -6.72
C LEU A 121 -17.51 -12.06 -7.13
N ALA A 122 -16.49 -12.89 -6.91
CA ALA A 122 -15.14 -12.61 -7.38
C ALA A 122 -14.85 -13.45 -8.63
N PHE A 123 -14.39 -12.79 -9.69
CA PHE A 123 -14.05 -13.41 -10.96
C PHE A 123 -12.54 -13.42 -11.15
N GLY A 124 -12.04 -14.47 -11.80
CA GLY A 124 -10.63 -14.56 -12.12
C GLY A 124 -10.22 -15.85 -12.80
N SER A 125 -8.92 -16.10 -12.84
CA SER A 125 -8.32 -17.31 -13.43
C SER A 125 -7.36 -17.92 -12.40
N PRO A 126 -7.89 -18.50 -11.30
CA PRO A 126 -7.05 -18.99 -10.22
C PRO A 126 -6.05 -20.02 -10.72
N PHE A 127 -4.79 -19.85 -10.30
CA PHE A 127 -3.64 -20.69 -10.66
C PHE A 127 -3.35 -20.77 -12.17
N GLY A 128 -4.01 -19.94 -13.00
CA GLY A 128 -3.87 -19.97 -14.46
C GLY A 128 -4.47 -21.19 -15.18
N TYR A 129 -4.86 -22.20 -14.42
CA TYR A 129 -5.48 -23.42 -14.96
C TYR A 129 -7.00 -23.32 -15.03
N PHE A 130 -7.62 -22.65 -14.06
CA PHE A 130 -9.08 -22.54 -13.98
C PHE A 130 -9.54 -21.19 -14.54
N GLN A 131 -9.45 -21.05 -15.87
CA GLN A 131 -9.87 -19.82 -16.54
C GLN A 131 -11.35 -19.52 -16.31
N PHE A 132 -11.67 -18.23 -16.14
CA PHE A 132 -13.06 -17.74 -15.98
C PHE A 132 -13.80 -18.32 -14.79
N SER A 133 -13.12 -18.58 -13.69
CA SER A 133 -13.73 -19.04 -12.45
C SER A 133 -14.45 -17.91 -11.74
N VAL A 134 -15.53 -18.31 -11.04
CA VAL A 134 -16.33 -17.40 -10.20
C VAL A 134 -16.42 -18.00 -8.81
N THR A 135 -16.14 -17.20 -7.80
CA THR A 135 -16.38 -17.57 -6.40
C THR A 135 -17.39 -16.63 -5.76
N ARG A 136 -18.19 -17.12 -4.84
CA ARG A 136 -19.22 -16.35 -4.14
C ARG A 136 -18.85 -16.18 -2.67
N GLY A 137 -19.15 -15.00 -2.14
CA GLY A 137 -19.05 -14.67 -0.72
C GLY A 137 -19.87 -13.42 -0.41
N ILE A 138 -19.46 -12.73 0.66
CA ILE A 138 -20.08 -11.51 1.14
C ILE A 138 -19.02 -10.40 1.30
N VAL A 139 -19.46 -9.17 1.43
CA VAL A 139 -18.67 -8.10 2.01
C VAL A 139 -18.48 -8.42 3.49
N SER A 140 -17.29 -8.80 3.91
CA SER A 140 -16.99 -9.13 5.31
C SER A 140 -16.71 -7.87 6.14
N ALA A 141 -16.02 -6.89 5.56
CA ALA A 141 -15.74 -5.59 6.18
C ALA A 141 -15.37 -4.56 5.11
N LEU A 142 -15.36 -3.28 5.52
CA LEU A 142 -14.99 -2.14 4.68
C LEU A 142 -13.88 -1.34 5.36
N ASN A 143 -13.24 -0.47 4.59
CA ASN A 143 -12.19 0.45 5.05
C ASN A 143 -11.04 -0.25 5.78
N ARG A 144 -10.65 -1.45 5.31
CA ARG A 144 -9.52 -2.18 5.88
C ARG A 144 -8.19 -1.51 5.49
N PRO A 145 -7.25 -1.34 6.44
CA PRO A 145 -5.91 -0.88 6.12
C PRO A 145 -5.16 -1.92 5.28
N ASN A 146 -4.07 -1.51 4.67
CA ASN A 146 -3.16 -2.45 4.01
C ASN A 146 -2.29 -3.15 5.06
N PRO A 147 -2.47 -4.46 5.32
CA PRO A 147 -1.74 -5.17 6.38
C PRO A 147 -0.26 -5.45 6.02
N TYR A 148 0.08 -5.34 4.74
CA TYR A 148 1.44 -5.61 4.24
C TYR A 148 2.26 -4.35 4.03
N SER A 149 1.68 -3.19 4.27
CA SER A 149 2.39 -1.93 4.14
C SER A 149 2.85 -1.42 5.49
N ASN A 150 4.14 -1.53 5.77
CA ASN A 150 4.80 -0.73 6.79
C ASN A 150 4.83 0.75 6.40
N ASN A 151 4.49 1.06 5.15
CA ASN A 151 4.33 2.41 4.67
C ASN A 151 2.91 2.89 5.01
N LEU A 152 2.80 3.71 6.05
CA LEU A 152 1.55 4.38 6.46
C LEU A 152 0.90 5.21 5.34
N ARG A 153 1.49 5.23 4.15
CA ARG A 153 1.11 6.00 2.98
C ARG A 153 0.45 5.18 1.87
N SER A 154 0.52 3.83 1.92
CA SER A 154 -0.24 3.00 0.99
C SER A 154 -1.72 3.13 1.30
N PRO A 155 -2.56 3.55 0.35
CA PRO A 155 -3.98 3.70 0.59
C PRO A 155 -4.57 2.40 1.11
N GLY A 156 -5.25 2.49 2.23
CA GLY A 156 -6.11 1.44 2.75
C GLY A 156 -7.48 1.49 2.07
N GLY A 157 -8.52 1.26 2.85
CA GLY A 157 -9.90 1.36 2.37
C GLY A 157 -10.39 0.11 1.67
N PHE A 158 -9.64 -1.00 1.75
CA PHE A 158 -9.99 -2.24 1.07
C PHE A 158 -11.33 -2.80 1.51
N ILE A 159 -12.04 -3.40 0.54
CA ILE A 159 -13.19 -4.28 0.77
C ILE A 159 -12.64 -5.64 1.17
N GLN A 160 -12.99 -6.12 2.36
CA GLN A 160 -12.71 -7.49 2.77
C GLN A 160 -13.88 -8.39 2.35
N THR A 161 -13.56 -9.58 1.81
CA THR A 161 -14.55 -10.59 1.42
C THR A 161 -14.08 -11.99 1.78
N ASP A 162 -15.02 -12.89 2.01
CA ASP A 162 -14.81 -14.32 2.14
C ASP A 162 -15.05 -15.09 0.82
N ALA A 163 -15.38 -14.40 -0.28
CA ALA A 163 -15.30 -14.98 -1.61
C ALA A 163 -13.85 -15.43 -1.85
N ALA A 164 -13.67 -16.70 -2.24
CA ALA A 164 -12.32 -17.27 -2.37
C ALA A 164 -11.50 -16.56 -3.45
N ILE A 165 -10.45 -15.87 -3.04
CA ILE A 165 -9.46 -15.23 -3.90
C ILE A 165 -8.17 -16.03 -3.80
N ASN A 166 -7.60 -16.39 -4.94
CA ASN A 166 -6.34 -17.11 -5.04
C ASN A 166 -5.44 -16.44 -6.08
N PRO A 167 -4.12 -16.73 -6.11
CA PRO A 167 -3.22 -16.27 -7.16
C PRO A 167 -3.80 -16.50 -8.55
N GLY A 168 -3.84 -15.45 -9.38
CA GLY A 168 -4.51 -15.44 -10.68
C GLY A 168 -5.86 -14.71 -10.70
N ASN A 169 -6.52 -14.52 -9.56
CA ASN A 169 -7.71 -13.65 -9.44
C ASN A 169 -7.35 -12.17 -9.32
N SER A 170 -6.11 -11.85 -8.97
CA SER A 170 -5.62 -10.46 -8.87
C SER A 170 -5.87 -9.71 -10.18
N GLY A 171 -6.42 -8.50 -10.10
CA GLY A 171 -6.85 -7.67 -11.21
C GLY A 171 -8.25 -8.01 -11.74
N GLY A 172 -8.84 -9.13 -11.35
CA GLY A 172 -10.20 -9.50 -11.70
C GLY A 172 -11.26 -8.71 -10.92
N PRO A 173 -12.50 -8.63 -11.43
CA PRO A 173 -13.56 -7.89 -10.79
C PRO A 173 -14.14 -8.60 -9.56
N LEU A 174 -14.43 -7.82 -8.52
CA LEU A 174 -15.42 -8.14 -7.49
C LEU A 174 -16.72 -7.41 -7.86
N VAL A 175 -17.83 -8.15 -7.98
CA VAL A 175 -19.11 -7.58 -8.38
C VAL A 175 -20.18 -7.83 -7.33
N ASN A 176 -21.19 -6.95 -7.32
CA ASN A 176 -22.39 -7.13 -6.49
C ASN A 176 -23.38 -8.11 -7.14
N ALA A 177 -24.53 -8.35 -6.50
CA ALA A 177 -25.57 -9.23 -6.98
C ALA A 177 -26.25 -8.75 -8.29
N HIS A 178 -26.04 -7.49 -8.70
CA HIS A 178 -26.54 -6.94 -9.96
C HIS A 178 -25.52 -7.04 -11.11
N GLY A 179 -24.33 -7.62 -10.85
CA GLY A 179 -23.24 -7.72 -11.83
C GLY A 179 -22.45 -6.44 -12.02
N GLU A 180 -22.60 -5.44 -11.13
CA GLU A 180 -21.88 -4.18 -11.17
C GLU A 180 -20.53 -4.30 -10.46
N LEU A 181 -19.50 -3.67 -11.01
CA LEU A 181 -18.13 -3.65 -10.46
C LEU A 181 -18.07 -2.85 -9.17
N ILE A 182 -17.81 -3.51 -8.05
CA ILE A 182 -17.66 -2.87 -6.74
C ILE A 182 -16.21 -2.88 -6.24
N GLY A 183 -15.32 -3.66 -6.86
CA GLY A 183 -13.91 -3.67 -6.52
C GLY A 183 -13.05 -4.46 -7.48
N ILE A 184 -11.73 -4.32 -7.31
CA ILE A 184 -10.70 -5.09 -8.04
C ILE A 184 -10.00 -5.99 -7.04
N ASN A 185 -10.09 -7.32 -7.23
CA ASN A 185 -9.42 -8.30 -6.39
C ASN A 185 -7.92 -8.06 -6.41
N THR A 186 -7.25 -8.05 -5.24
CA THR A 186 -5.83 -7.70 -5.20
C THR A 186 -4.98 -8.67 -4.39
N PHE A 187 -5.27 -8.93 -3.13
CA PHE A 187 -4.48 -9.81 -2.28
C PHE A 187 -5.32 -10.60 -1.28
N ILE A 188 -4.68 -11.54 -0.59
CA ILE A 188 -5.23 -12.29 0.53
C ILE A 188 -4.31 -12.17 1.74
N ILE A 189 -4.85 -12.32 2.95
CA ILE A 189 -4.06 -12.57 4.14
C ILE A 189 -3.98 -14.08 4.33
N SER A 190 -2.76 -14.64 4.29
CA SER A 190 -2.56 -16.08 4.38
C SER A 190 -1.14 -16.40 4.85
N ASN A 191 -1.03 -17.39 5.74
CA ASN A 191 0.27 -17.94 6.16
C ASN A 191 0.75 -19.07 5.24
N SER A 192 -0.18 -19.72 4.52
CA SER A 192 0.12 -20.87 3.64
C SER A 192 0.24 -20.53 2.17
N GLY A 193 -0.07 -19.29 1.81
CA GLY A 193 -0.14 -18.88 0.42
C GLY A 193 -1.49 -19.18 -0.28
N SER A 194 -2.41 -19.87 0.39
CA SER A 194 -3.74 -20.17 -0.12
C SER A 194 -4.80 -19.37 0.63
N PHE A 195 -5.96 -19.18 0.01
CA PHE A 195 -7.08 -18.47 0.63
C PHE A 195 -7.46 -19.07 1.98
N ALA A 196 -7.51 -18.24 3.01
CA ALA A 196 -7.82 -18.61 4.39
C ALA A 196 -9.02 -17.81 4.95
N GLY A 197 -10.00 -17.47 4.10
CA GLY A 197 -11.21 -16.74 4.51
C GLY A 197 -11.11 -15.22 4.50
N ALA A 198 -9.97 -14.65 4.10
CA ALA A 198 -9.77 -13.20 4.06
C ALA A 198 -9.16 -12.77 2.73
N GLY A 199 -10.00 -12.36 1.79
CA GLY A 199 -9.63 -11.73 0.54
C GLY A 199 -9.90 -10.22 0.56
N PHE A 200 -9.17 -9.47 -0.27
CA PHE A 200 -9.23 -8.02 -0.31
C PHE A 200 -9.35 -7.51 -1.75
N ALA A 201 -10.18 -6.47 -1.91
CA ALA A 201 -10.36 -5.79 -3.18
C ALA A 201 -10.25 -4.27 -3.02
N ILE A 202 -9.67 -3.62 -4.02
CA ILE A 202 -9.61 -2.16 -4.14
C ILE A 202 -11.02 -1.67 -4.52
N PRO A 203 -11.63 -0.74 -3.78
CA PRO A 203 -12.97 -0.24 -4.06
C PRO A 203 -13.13 0.35 -5.46
N SER A 204 -14.30 0.15 -6.07
CA SER A 204 -14.60 0.65 -7.43
C SER A 204 -14.49 2.17 -7.54
N GLN A 205 -14.81 2.91 -6.49
CA GLN A 205 -14.64 4.37 -6.48
C GLN A 205 -13.19 4.78 -6.69
N ILE A 206 -12.25 4.12 -6.01
CA ILE A 206 -10.80 4.35 -6.21
C ILE A 206 -10.41 3.91 -7.62
N ALA A 207 -10.80 2.69 -8.00
CA ALA A 207 -10.42 2.08 -9.26
C ALA A 207 -10.89 2.91 -10.47
N ARG A 208 -12.09 3.49 -10.41
CA ARG A 208 -12.65 4.35 -11.45
C ARG A 208 -11.87 5.64 -11.60
N ASN A 209 -11.62 6.36 -10.51
CA ASN A 209 -10.88 7.63 -10.52
C ASN A 209 -9.47 7.45 -11.09
N ILE A 210 -8.79 6.37 -10.69
CA ILE A 210 -7.44 6.03 -11.18
C ILE A 210 -7.49 5.68 -12.67
N ALA A 211 -8.44 4.82 -13.10
CA ALA A 211 -8.57 4.43 -14.49
C ALA A 211 -8.85 5.65 -15.39
N GLU A 212 -9.78 6.52 -15.00
CA GLU A 212 -10.10 7.76 -15.73
C GLU A 212 -8.88 8.69 -15.84
N SER A 213 -8.09 8.85 -14.76
CA SER A 213 -6.85 9.64 -14.77
C SER A 213 -5.81 9.04 -15.72
N ILE A 214 -5.55 7.73 -15.63
CA ILE A 214 -4.60 7.03 -16.50
C ILE A 214 -5.02 7.14 -17.98
N ILE A 215 -6.30 6.95 -18.29
CA ILE A 215 -6.80 7.03 -19.68
C ILE A 215 -6.65 8.46 -20.22
N LYS A 216 -6.88 9.48 -19.39
CA LYS A 216 -6.84 10.88 -19.81
C LYS A 216 -5.43 11.45 -19.94
N THR A 217 -4.54 11.13 -19.02
CA THR A 217 -3.23 11.78 -18.87
C THR A 217 -2.03 10.83 -18.88
N GLY A 218 -2.27 9.53 -18.77
CA GLY A 218 -1.21 8.51 -18.62
C GLY A 218 -0.65 8.40 -17.20
N THR A 219 -1.01 9.32 -16.31
CA THR A 219 -0.45 9.44 -14.95
C THR A 219 -1.53 9.69 -13.91
N VAL A 220 -1.21 9.44 -12.66
CA VAL A 220 -2.08 9.72 -11.51
C VAL A 220 -1.36 10.67 -10.56
N HIS A 221 -2.06 11.71 -10.13
CA HIS A 221 -1.59 12.66 -9.14
C HIS A 221 -2.39 12.48 -7.86
N HIS A 222 -1.72 12.08 -6.78
CA HIS A 222 -2.37 11.83 -5.50
C HIS A 222 -2.30 13.05 -4.60
N GLY A 223 -3.38 13.31 -3.87
CA GLY A 223 -3.43 14.32 -2.84
C GLY A 223 -2.57 13.96 -1.63
N TYR A 224 -2.02 14.98 -0.99
CA TYR A 224 -1.11 14.87 0.14
C TYR A 224 -1.38 15.92 1.20
N LEU A 225 -1.38 15.53 2.48
CA LEU A 225 -1.47 16.45 3.62
C LEU A 225 -0.14 16.59 4.36
N GLY A 226 0.65 15.54 4.46
CA GLY A 226 1.88 15.50 5.25
C GLY A 226 1.65 15.21 6.72
N ILE A 227 0.81 14.22 7.00
CA ILE A 227 0.57 13.71 8.36
C ILE A 227 0.80 12.21 8.43
N SER A 228 1.26 11.70 9.56
CA SER A 228 1.11 10.32 9.96
C SER A 228 -0.04 10.20 10.96
N MET A 229 -0.74 9.08 10.94
CA MET A 229 -2.00 8.92 11.67
C MET A 229 -2.06 7.57 12.37
N ASN A 230 -2.77 7.54 13.50
CA ASN A 230 -3.25 6.34 14.15
C ASN A 230 -4.78 6.33 14.17
N ASP A 231 -5.38 5.14 14.23
CA ASP A 231 -6.82 5.03 14.38
C ASP A 231 -7.27 5.37 15.81
N VAL A 232 -8.46 5.97 15.92
CA VAL A 232 -9.17 6.01 17.19
C VAL A 232 -9.68 4.59 17.48
N THR A 233 -9.36 4.08 18.65
CA THR A 233 -9.79 2.77 19.15
C THR A 233 -10.62 2.95 20.42
N PRO A 234 -11.45 1.96 20.83
CA PRO A 234 -12.14 2.02 22.11
C PRO A 234 -11.20 2.24 23.30
N ALA A 235 -9.96 1.74 23.22
CA ALA A 235 -8.97 1.86 24.27
C ALA A 235 -8.40 3.29 24.42
N ASN A 236 -8.26 4.04 23.30
CA ASN A 236 -7.67 5.38 23.33
C ASN A 236 -8.70 6.53 23.23
N ALA A 237 -9.95 6.24 22.85
CA ALA A 237 -10.99 7.26 22.65
C ALA A 237 -11.20 8.15 23.89
N GLY A 238 -11.20 7.58 25.08
CA GLY A 238 -11.34 8.33 26.33
C GLY A 238 -10.22 9.34 26.58
N PHE A 239 -8.99 9.02 26.19
CA PHE A 239 -7.84 9.92 26.31
C PHE A 239 -8.00 11.19 25.46
N PHE A 240 -8.66 11.07 24.30
CA PHE A 240 -8.94 12.18 23.38
C PHE A 240 -10.32 12.82 23.61
N HIS A 241 -10.99 12.52 24.75
CA HIS A 241 -12.34 13.00 25.11
C HIS A 241 -13.40 12.68 24.04
N LEU A 242 -13.27 11.52 23.38
CA LEU A 242 -14.22 11.07 22.38
C LEU A 242 -15.29 10.18 22.98
N LYS A 243 -16.51 10.28 22.44
CA LYS A 243 -17.67 9.46 22.84
C LYS A 243 -17.73 8.13 22.07
N ASP A 244 -16.99 8.04 20.97
CA ASP A 244 -16.95 6.87 20.07
C ASP A 244 -15.53 6.66 19.53
N ALA A 245 -15.29 5.48 18.97
CA ALA A 245 -13.99 5.09 18.41
C ALA A 245 -13.92 5.39 16.90
N THR A 246 -14.26 6.60 16.48
CA THR A 246 -14.15 7.01 15.07
C THR A 246 -13.18 8.17 14.89
N GLY A 247 -12.54 8.24 13.72
CA GLY A 247 -11.59 9.30 13.36
C GLY A 247 -10.15 8.84 13.26
N ALA A 248 -9.29 9.79 12.89
CA ALA A 248 -7.84 9.60 12.74
C ALA A 248 -7.09 10.56 13.65
N ILE A 249 -6.24 10.04 14.52
CA ILE A 249 -5.38 10.81 15.42
C ILE A 249 -4.11 11.18 14.67
N ILE A 250 -3.76 12.46 14.60
CA ILE A 250 -2.48 12.90 14.04
C ILE A 250 -1.35 12.48 14.99
N ALA A 251 -0.53 11.54 14.54
CA ALA A 251 0.66 11.10 15.27
C ALA A 251 1.85 12.03 15.01
N GLN A 252 1.98 12.53 13.77
CA GLN A 252 3.05 13.46 13.40
C GLN A 252 2.58 14.36 12.24
N VAL A 253 3.10 15.58 12.18
CA VAL A 253 2.94 16.51 11.08
C VAL A 253 4.30 16.75 10.44
N THR A 254 4.41 16.51 9.14
CA THR A 254 5.64 16.74 8.37
C THR A 254 5.90 18.26 8.29
N PRO A 255 7.09 18.75 8.59
CA PRO A 255 7.45 20.17 8.39
C PRO A 255 7.18 20.62 6.95
N ASP A 256 6.82 21.88 6.77
CA ASP A 256 6.56 22.50 5.46
C ASP A 256 5.47 21.83 4.60
N SER A 257 4.73 20.90 5.20
CA SER A 257 3.60 20.23 4.54
C SER A 257 2.35 21.11 4.48
N PRO A 258 1.35 20.77 3.65
CA PRO A 258 0.03 21.39 3.70
C PRO A 258 -0.59 21.41 5.09
N ALA A 259 -0.46 20.32 5.83
CA ALA A 259 -0.96 20.20 7.21
C ALA A 259 -0.25 21.15 8.18
N ALA A 260 1.08 21.26 8.08
CA ALA A 260 1.88 22.18 8.91
C ALA A 260 1.47 23.64 8.64
N ARG A 261 1.38 24.03 7.37
CA ARG A 261 0.97 25.38 6.97
C ARG A 261 -0.45 25.72 7.41
N ALA A 262 -1.34 24.74 7.50
CA ALA A 262 -2.71 24.92 7.97
C ALA A 262 -2.83 24.92 9.52
N GLY A 263 -1.74 24.67 10.24
CA GLY A 263 -1.71 24.68 11.69
C GLY A 263 -2.28 23.42 12.34
N LEU A 264 -2.32 22.30 11.62
CA LEU A 264 -2.59 20.98 12.22
C LEU A 264 -1.44 20.60 13.16
N LYS A 265 -1.78 19.90 14.25
CA LYS A 265 -0.83 19.53 15.30
C LYS A 265 -0.95 18.05 15.65
N GLN A 266 0.11 17.51 16.21
CA GLN A 266 0.09 16.21 16.86
C GLN A 266 -1.00 16.20 17.96
N GLY A 267 -1.74 15.10 18.04
CA GLY A 267 -2.86 14.92 18.96
C GLY A 267 -4.21 15.47 18.47
N ASP A 268 -4.27 16.18 17.33
CA ASP A 268 -5.54 16.51 16.70
C ASP A 268 -6.23 15.23 16.23
N VAL A 269 -7.55 15.15 16.41
CA VAL A 269 -8.35 14.02 15.90
C VAL A 269 -9.20 14.50 14.74
N ILE A 270 -8.90 14.02 13.53
CA ILE A 270 -9.68 14.35 12.34
C ILE A 270 -10.94 13.49 12.31
N ARG A 271 -12.10 14.14 12.34
CA ARG A 271 -13.43 13.52 12.38
C ARG A 271 -14.19 13.65 11.06
N GLN A 272 -13.91 14.70 10.30
CA GLN A 272 -14.62 14.99 9.06
C GLN A 272 -13.67 15.54 8.01
N LEU A 273 -13.98 15.23 6.73
CA LEU A 273 -13.40 15.86 5.56
C LEU A 273 -14.56 16.31 4.67
N ASN A 274 -14.63 17.62 4.38
CA ASN A 274 -15.72 18.25 3.61
C ASN A 274 -17.14 17.88 4.12
N GLY A 275 -17.31 17.80 5.44
CA GLY A 275 -18.57 17.40 6.09
C GLY A 275 -18.83 15.88 6.13
N GLN A 276 -18.03 15.08 5.45
CA GLN A 276 -18.14 13.62 5.45
C GLN A 276 -17.40 13.02 6.65
N THR A 277 -18.04 12.14 7.40
CA THR A 277 -17.43 11.51 8.58
C THR A 277 -16.30 10.54 8.17
N MET A 278 -15.14 10.70 8.81
CA MET A 278 -13.99 9.80 8.65
C MET A 278 -14.04 8.75 9.76
N VAL A 279 -14.28 7.51 9.39
CA VAL A 279 -14.41 6.40 10.37
C VAL A 279 -13.07 5.98 10.95
N ASN A 280 -11.98 6.10 10.20
CA ASN A 280 -10.61 5.77 10.61
C ASN A 280 -9.57 6.47 9.71
N GLY A 281 -8.29 6.25 9.96
CA GLY A 281 -7.19 6.81 9.17
C GLY A 281 -7.18 6.33 7.73
N SER A 282 -7.56 5.07 7.47
CA SER A 282 -7.65 4.55 6.10
C SER A 282 -8.70 5.27 5.27
N ALA A 283 -9.88 5.56 5.85
CA ALA A 283 -10.92 6.33 5.16
C ALA A 283 -10.45 7.74 4.82
N LEU A 284 -9.76 8.40 5.75
CA LEU A 284 -9.19 9.72 5.53
C LEU A 284 -8.10 9.69 4.44
N GLN A 285 -7.22 8.70 4.49
CA GLN A 285 -6.14 8.53 3.51
C GLN A 285 -6.69 8.36 2.09
N VAL A 286 -7.70 7.50 1.92
CA VAL A 286 -8.38 7.29 0.63
C VAL A 286 -9.01 8.57 0.12
N ALA A 287 -9.74 9.29 0.98
CA ALA A 287 -10.38 10.54 0.61
C ALA A 287 -9.37 11.63 0.19
N VAL A 288 -8.26 11.75 0.91
CA VAL A 288 -7.19 12.70 0.59
C VAL A 288 -6.45 12.30 -0.69
N SER A 289 -6.05 11.02 -0.82
CA SER A 289 -5.33 10.54 -2.03
C SER A 289 -6.15 10.69 -3.30
N GLY A 290 -7.50 10.55 -3.20
CA GLY A 290 -8.41 10.75 -4.31
C GLY A 290 -8.74 12.21 -4.61
N THR A 291 -8.25 13.16 -3.80
CA THR A 291 -8.48 14.60 -4.01
C THR A 291 -7.35 15.15 -4.86
N SER A 292 -7.68 15.86 -5.94
CA SER A 292 -6.67 16.47 -6.83
C SER A 292 -5.81 17.48 -6.07
N PRO A 293 -4.47 17.46 -6.29
CA PRO A 293 -3.59 18.49 -5.76
C PRO A 293 -4.08 19.90 -6.08
N GLY A 294 -3.92 20.82 -5.14
CA GLY A 294 -4.41 22.20 -5.26
C GLY A 294 -5.85 22.43 -4.86
N THR A 295 -6.65 21.38 -4.65
CA THR A 295 -8.04 21.49 -4.17
C THR A 295 -8.07 21.97 -2.71
N GLU A 296 -8.96 22.89 -2.40
CA GLU A 296 -9.24 23.29 -1.02
C GLU A 296 -10.18 22.29 -0.36
N ILE A 297 -9.83 21.85 0.85
CA ILE A 297 -10.65 20.97 1.67
C ILE A 297 -10.87 21.56 3.06
N THR A 298 -11.93 21.09 3.70
CA THR A 298 -12.27 21.45 5.07
C THR A 298 -12.18 20.22 5.95
N LEU A 299 -11.36 20.30 7.01
CA LEU A 299 -11.25 19.26 8.04
C LEU A 299 -11.99 19.69 9.30
N GLY A 300 -12.92 18.86 9.77
CA GLY A 300 -13.49 18.95 11.12
C GLY A 300 -12.61 18.15 12.07
N ILE A 301 -11.96 18.82 13.02
CA ILE A 301 -11.06 18.20 13.99
C ILE A 301 -11.55 18.41 15.42
N LEU A 302 -11.04 17.57 16.32
CA LEU A 302 -11.08 17.80 17.76
C LEU A 302 -9.66 18.05 18.24
N ARG A 303 -9.43 19.20 18.86
CA ARG A 303 -8.17 19.56 19.51
C ARG A 303 -8.40 19.74 21.00
N ASN A 304 -7.79 18.87 21.82
CA ASN A 304 -8.04 18.84 23.27
C ASN A 304 -9.54 18.79 23.61
N GLY A 305 -10.31 17.96 22.91
CA GLY A 305 -11.75 17.84 23.09
C GLY A 305 -12.60 18.96 22.51
N THR A 306 -11.99 20.03 21.99
CA THR A 306 -12.71 21.19 21.41
C THR A 306 -12.82 21.05 19.89
N PRO A 307 -14.04 21.12 19.32
CA PRO A 307 -14.22 21.09 17.87
C PRO A 307 -13.62 22.33 17.20
N GLN A 308 -12.90 22.10 16.09
CA GLN A 308 -12.33 23.15 15.25
C GLN A 308 -12.50 22.78 13.78
N THR A 309 -12.54 23.79 12.93
CA THR A 309 -12.55 23.64 11.48
C THR A 309 -11.27 24.18 10.91
N ILE A 310 -10.57 23.36 10.13
CA ILE A 310 -9.32 23.72 9.47
C ILE A 310 -9.53 23.69 7.96
N HIS A 311 -9.18 24.77 7.29
CA HIS A 311 -9.17 24.87 5.83
C HIS A 311 -7.74 24.73 5.33
N LEU A 312 -7.56 23.89 4.33
CA LEU A 312 -6.23 23.70 3.74
C LEU A 312 -6.31 23.31 2.27
N LYS A 313 -5.23 23.60 1.56
CA LYS A 313 -5.05 23.22 0.16
C LYS A 313 -4.26 21.92 0.10
N VAL A 314 -4.83 20.91 -0.56
CA VAL A 314 -4.19 19.59 -0.73
C VAL A 314 -2.92 19.76 -1.56
N GLY A 315 -1.81 19.21 -1.08
CA GLY A 315 -0.56 19.15 -1.83
C GLY A 315 -0.52 17.95 -2.77
N GLU A 316 0.55 17.82 -3.52
CA GLU A 316 0.82 16.67 -4.36
C GLU A 316 1.73 15.67 -3.64
N PHE A 317 1.38 14.40 -3.72
CA PHE A 317 2.24 13.33 -3.25
C PHE A 317 3.36 13.09 -4.28
N ASN A 318 4.59 13.41 -3.94
CA ASN A 318 5.77 13.14 -4.76
C ASN A 318 6.65 12.08 -4.09
N ASP A 319 6.84 10.95 -4.74
CA ASP A 319 7.68 9.85 -4.24
C ASP A 319 9.17 10.29 -4.09
N SER A 320 9.61 11.20 -4.97
CA SER A 320 10.96 11.77 -4.96
C SER A 320 11.25 12.79 -3.85
N SER A 321 10.23 13.42 -3.27
CA SER A 321 10.41 14.35 -2.14
C SER A 321 10.59 13.63 -0.79
N GLN A 322 10.53 12.30 -0.77
CA GLN A 322 10.61 11.49 0.45
C GLN A 322 12.00 10.98 0.80
N THR A 323 12.95 11.05 -0.12
CA THR A 323 14.36 10.94 0.24
C THR A 323 14.85 12.16 1.05
N ALA A 324 14.11 13.28 0.99
CA ALA A 324 14.46 14.50 1.75
C ALA A 324 13.64 14.67 3.06
N SER A 325 12.49 14.01 3.25
CA SER A 325 11.65 14.18 4.45
C SER A 325 11.63 12.98 5.40
N ASN A 326 12.43 11.95 5.13
CA ASN A 326 12.86 10.97 6.13
C ASN A 326 14.11 11.44 6.91
N GLY A 327 14.53 12.67 6.71
CA GLY A 327 15.56 13.33 7.47
C GLY A 327 14.92 14.37 8.39
N ASP A 328 14.59 14.02 9.59
CA ASP A 328 14.66 14.69 10.84
C ASP A 328 13.53 14.30 11.80
N ALA A 329 13.51 13.05 12.14
CA ALA A 329 13.25 12.64 13.51
C ALA A 329 14.46 11.78 13.90
N GLY A 330 15.63 12.42 14.16
CA GLY A 330 16.78 11.76 14.77
C GLY A 330 17.32 10.50 14.09
N SER A 331 17.12 10.30 12.80
CA SER A 331 17.78 9.25 12.03
C SER A 331 18.90 9.86 11.22
N SER A 332 20.00 10.12 11.88
CA SER A 332 21.28 10.36 11.25
C SER A 332 21.59 9.24 10.27
N GLN A 333 21.97 9.62 9.10
CA GLN A 333 22.34 8.80 7.96
C GLN A 333 23.35 7.69 8.28
N GLY A 334 22.91 6.53 8.73
CA GLY A 334 23.65 5.29 8.63
C GLY A 334 23.52 4.64 7.24
N ALA A 335 23.49 5.47 6.19
CA ALA A 335 23.05 5.08 4.85
C ALA A 335 23.95 4.02 4.17
N LYS A 336 25.21 3.86 4.58
CA LYS A 336 26.15 2.90 3.96
C LYS A 336 26.04 1.51 4.54
N ILE A 337 25.78 1.35 5.82
CA ILE A 337 25.72 0.04 6.49
C ILE A 337 24.30 -0.48 6.70
N GLY A 338 23.29 0.34 6.52
CA GLY A 338 21.88 -0.08 6.53
C GLY A 338 21.23 -0.22 7.90
N ILE A 339 21.68 0.55 8.92
CA ILE A 339 21.02 0.64 10.23
C ILE A 339 20.48 2.01 10.52
N SER A 340 19.44 2.07 11.34
CA SER A 340 18.99 3.29 12.03
C SER A 340 19.33 3.17 13.51
N VAL A 341 19.89 4.22 14.09
CA VAL A 341 20.26 4.26 15.50
C VAL A 341 19.58 5.43 16.21
N GLY A 342 19.42 5.30 17.53
CA GLY A 342 18.88 6.35 18.39
C GLY A 342 19.68 6.46 19.68
N ASP A 343 19.57 7.63 20.34
CA ASP A 343 20.21 7.85 21.64
C ASP A 343 19.56 7.00 22.74
N LEU A 344 20.35 6.59 23.72
CA LEU A 344 19.91 5.83 24.88
C LEU A 344 19.15 6.72 25.89
N THR A 345 17.88 7.02 25.59
CA THR A 345 16.99 7.71 26.53
C THR A 345 16.58 6.80 27.69
N SER A 346 16.03 7.40 28.78
CA SER A 346 15.50 6.64 29.94
C SER A 346 14.47 5.58 29.54
N ASP A 347 13.59 5.93 28.61
CA ASP A 347 12.49 5.06 28.15
C ASP A 347 13.02 3.89 27.33
N ILE A 348 13.98 4.15 26.44
CA ILE A 348 14.65 3.11 25.63
C ILE A 348 15.45 2.17 26.54
N ARG A 349 16.12 2.69 27.58
CA ARG A 349 16.83 1.86 28.54
C ARG A 349 15.90 0.91 29.29
N GLN A 350 14.72 1.37 29.68
CA GLN A 350 13.69 0.51 30.29
C GLN A 350 13.13 -0.51 29.32
N GLN A 351 12.83 -0.10 28.08
CA GLN A 351 12.24 -0.97 27.06
C GLN A 351 13.16 -2.15 26.69
N PHE A 352 14.46 -1.91 26.59
CA PHE A 352 15.46 -2.92 26.19
C PHE A 352 16.30 -3.46 27.35
N ASN A 353 15.94 -3.17 28.62
CA ASN A 353 16.68 -3.57 29.82
C ASN A 353 18.17 -3.19 29.80
N ILE A 354 18.51 -2.00 29.29
CA ILE A 354 19.89 -1.55 29.16
C ILE A 354 20.36 -0.91 30.48
N PRO A 355 21.43 -1.42 31.12
CA PRO A 355 21.96 -0.85 32.37
C PRO A 355 22.33 0.63 32.24
N PRO A 356 22.11 1.44 33.30
CA PRO A 356 22.34 2.89 33.26
C PRO A 356 23.79 3.30 32.92
N GLN A 357 24.75 2.46 33.26
CA GLN A 357 26.19 2.70 33.02
C GLN A 357 26.61 2.46 31.56
N VAL A 358 25.79 1.82 30.72
CA VAL A 358 26.09 1.56 29.30
C VAL A 358 25.96 2.88 28.54
N GLN A 359 27.02 3.30 27.84
CA GLN A 359 27.02 4.44 26.94
C GLN A 359 27.07 3.91 25.49
N GLY A 360 26.39 4.59 24.57
CA GLY A 360 26.31 4.15 23.18
C GLY A 360 25.03 4.62 22.50
N VAL A 361 24.72 4.01 21.38
CA VAL A 361 23.47 4.21 20.63
C VAL A 361 22.76 2.88 20.43
N VAL A 362 21.42 2.88 20.48
CA VAL A 362 20.62 1.68 20.24
C VAL A 362 20.30 1.55 18.76
N VAL A 363 20.37 0.36 18.22
CA VAL A 363 19.89 0.00 16.87
C VAL A 363 18.36 -0.06 16.93
N GLN A 364 17.71 0.86 16.23
CA GLN A 364 16.25 0.94 16.13
C GLN A 364 15.70 0.12 14.97
N GLY A 365 16.50 -0.06 13.90
CA GLY A 365 16.12 -0.83 12.74
C GLY A 365 17.32 -1.23 11.90
N VAL A 366 17.20 -2.37 11.22
CA VAL A 366 18.19 -2.90 10.28
C VAL A 366 17.48 -3.10 8.94
N ARG A 367 18.09 -2.59 7.87
CA ARG A 367 17.56 -2.72 6.51
C ARG A 367 17.84 -4.13 6.02
N SER A 368 16.81 -4.79 5.48
CA SER A 368 16.97 -6.10 4.87
C SER A 368 17.90 -6.03 3.64
N GLY A 369 18.80 -7.03 3.51
CA GLY A 369 19.83 -7.08 2.48
C GLY A 369 20.97 -6.08 2.68
N SER A 370 21.13 -5.52 3.89
CA SER A 370 22.21 -4.58 4.20
C SER A 370 23.44 -5.28 4.80
N PRO A 371 24.64 -4.66 4.71
CA PRO A 371 25.84 -5.16 5.38
C PRO A 371 25.67 -5.40 6.89
N ALA A 372 24.80 -4.65 7.54
CA ALA A 372 24.49 -4.79 8.96
C ALA A 372 23.67 -6.06 9.25
N GLU A 373 22.69 -6.38 8.41
CA GLU A 373 21.95 -7.65 8.52
C GLU A 373 22.87 -8.84 8.27
N ASP A 374 23.72 -8.76 7.24
CA ASP A 374 24.71 -9.79 6.94
C ASP A 374 25.72 -9.99 8.08
N ALA A 375 26.01 -8.93 8.83
CA ALA A 375 26.85 -8.96 10.03
C ALA A 375 26.11 -9.44 11.29
N GLY A 376 24.81 -9.71 11.21
CA GLY A 376 23.99 -10.18 12.33
C GLY A 376 23.57 -9.11 13.33
N ILE A 377 23.66 -7.82 12.98
CA ILE A 377 23.16 -6.72 13.81
C ILE A 377 21.64 -6.74 13.81
N ALA A 378 21.02 -6.63 14.99
CA ALA A 378 19.59 -6.69 15.18
C ALA A 378 19.02 -5.43 15.89
N PRO A 379 17.74 -5.09 15.69
CA PRO A 379 17.08 -4.07 16.50
C PRO A 379 17.16 -4.40 17.99
N GLY A 380 17.52 -3.39 18.81
CA GLY A 380 17.80 -3.56 20.25
C GLY A 380 19.27 -3.73 20.61
N ASP A 381 20.13 -3.99 19.66
CA ASP A 381 21.58 -3.99 19.91
C ASP A 381 22.07 -2.60 20.29
N VAL A 382 23.10 -2.53 21.15
CA VAL A 382 23.73 -1.28 21.53
C VAL A 382 25.14 -1.20 20.96
N ILE A 383 25.37 -0.17 20.13
CA ILE A 383 26.70 0.10 19.56
C ILE A 383 27.45 0.99 20.53
N LEU A 384 28.56 0.48 21.03
CA LEU A 384 29.41 1.16 22.02
C LEU A 384 30.56 1.93 21.37
N GLU A 385 31.08 1.40 20.27
CA GLU A 385 32.26 1.93 19.58
C GLU A 385 32.16 1.74 18.06
N VAL A 386 32.71 2.71 17.32
CA VAL A 386 32.99 2.62 15.89
C VAL A 386 34.47 2.87 15.68
N ASN A 387 35.17 1.99 14.97
CA ASN A 387 36.63 2.09 14.74
C ASN A 387 37.46 2.27 16.02
N ARG A 388 37.02 1.63 17.13
CA ARG A 388 37.59 1.75 18.49
C ARG A 388 37.48 3.15 19.11
N GLN A 389 36.55 3.97 18.60
CA GLN A 389 36.19 5.26 19.20
C GLN A 389 34.83 5.12 19.87
N PRO A 390 34.68 5.55 21.13
CA PRO A 390 33.38 5.52 21.82
C PRO A 390 32.32 6.35 21.08
N VAL A 391 31.14 5.78 20.96
CA VAL A 391 29.97 6.44 20.41
C VAL A 391 29.11 6.93 21.56
N THR A 392 28.87 8.23 21.63
CA THR A 392 28.12 8.86 22.74
C THR A 392 26.76 9.40 22.33
N SER A 393 26.51 9.53 21.01
CA SER A 393 25.23 9.99 20.46
C SER A 393 25.01 9.44 19.05
N ALA A 394 23.77 9.46 18.59
CA ALA A 394 23.40 9.08 17.24
C ALA A 394 24.13 9.91 16.17
N ASP A 395 24.28 11.22 16.39
CA ASP A 395 25.02 12.12 15.48
C ASP A 395 26.51 11.75 15.39
N LYS A 396 27.12 11.41 16.54
CA LYS A 396 28.52 10.97 16.60
C LYS A 396 28.71 9.66 15.83
N PHE A 397 27.79 8.70 15.99
CA PHE A 397 27.79 7.46 15.25
C PHE A 397 27.81 7.70 13.74
N VAL A 398 26.95 8.59 13.26
CA VAL A 398 26.87 8.91 11.84
C VAL A 398 28.15 9.53 11.30
N SER A 399 28.73 10.45 12.06
CA SER A 399 29.99 11.08 11.65
C SER A 399 31.16 10.09 11.60
N ASP A 400 31.13 9.04 12.44
CA ASP A 400 32.20 8.06 12.54
C ASP A 400 32.09 6.92 11.51
N VAL A 401 30.89 6.74 10.89
CA VAL A 401 30.60 5.72 9.86
C VAL A 401 30.78 6.29 8.44
N HIS A 402 30.89 7.60 8.27
CA HIS A 402 31.15 8.26 7.00
C HIS A 402 32.64 8.41 6.74
#